data_e467ad59b1585dc46d1a839a44372e10
#
_entry.id   e467ad59b1585dc46d1a839a44372e10
#
_cell.length_a   1.000
_cell.length_b   1.000
_cell.length_c   1.000
_cell.angle_alpha   90.00
_cell.angle_beta   90.00
_cell.angle_gamma   90.00
#
_symmetry.space_group_name_H-M   'P 1'
#
loop_
_entity.id
_entity.type
_entity.pdbx_description
1 polymer ?
#
loop_
_entity_poly.entity_id
_entity_poly.type
_entity_poly.pdbx_seq_one_letter_code
_entity_poly.pdbx_strand_id
1 'polypeptide(L)'
;MPVKPIVRPIPGAVTRPGRKPRWLSLAAGLAAVAAGVACLAAGSASAAPARAARPGTAGGAGAAVFRALSCGPPDYFIQCYSPGQYQVAYGVAPLLRRGITGKGEVVVMPELANRPGPDFTDIRTDLAAFDRKFGLPAAKLKVTTTLAGASAPYVAGTEEVEDTEIVHAIAPGASLDVVLVPANATTSAANFTAAVAGTIRAAISQHAAVVSISGSHGEHFFAPAQVARLHVALRQAAEHHVTVVASSGDTGVISDSGPPKQVSLPASDPLVLGAGGTALNASTVTGAYLGEMTWNTDTEASAGGYSTLFPRPAYQNGVGRVGRMRGVPDVAADADASTAMALTFAGGILYPAQGTSAATPLWAAVVALADQDAGHRLGFVNPAIYAIARGPAYHRAFHDVTTGDNSVFWPTRLFTGYTAGPGWDPATGWGSPNAQVLVPLLAHQTRPGGIVHS
;
A
#
# COMPACT_ATOMS: atom_id res chain seq x y z
N MET A 1 50.59 0.33 45.54
CA MET A 1 51.27 -0.01 44.25
C MET A 1 50.32 -0.93 43.51
N PRO A 2 49.73 -0.51 42.42
CA PRO A 2 48.86 -1.37 41.61
C PRO A 2 49.66 -2.00 40.47
N VAL A 3 49.46 -3.30 40.26
CA VAL A 3 50.07 -4.14 39.25
C VAL A 3 49.28 -3.96 37.94
N LYS A 4 50.00 -3.60 36.86
CA LYS A 4 49.44 -3.56 35.48
C LYS A 4 49.49 -4.97 34.86
N PRO A 5 48.47 -5.41 34.13
CA PRO A 5 48.58 -6.60 33.29
C PRO A 5 49.25 -6.28 31.96
N ILE A 6 50.21 -7.13 31.59
CA ILE A 6 50.93 -7.11 30.32
C ILE A 6 50.06 -7.83 29.25
N VAL A 7 49.69 -7.10 28.20
CA VAL A 7 49.09 -7.69 26.99
C VAL A 7 50.17 -7.88 25.94
N ARG A 8 50.41 -9.13 25.53
CA ARG A 8 51.32 -9.49 24.42
C ARG A 8 50.59 -9.38 23.08
N PRO A 9 51.20 -8.84 22.02
CA PRO A 9 50.57 -8.77 20.68
C PRO A 9 50.72 -10.11 19.94
N ILE A 10 49.68 -10.46 19.21
CA ILE A 10 49.66 -11.56 18.21
C ILE A 10 50.09 -10.99 16.87
N PRO A 11 51.05 -11.60 16.14
CA PRO A 11 51.49 -11.11 14.84
C PRO A 11 50.67 -11.68 13.69
N GLY A 12 50.37 -10.84 12.70
CA GLY A 12 50.10 -11.25 11.32
C GLY A 12 48.65 -11.21 10.84
N ALA A 13 48.13 -10.03 10.53
CA ALA A 13 47.06 -9.88 9.56
C ALA A 13 47.49 -8.90 8.47
N VAL A 14 47.67 -9.42 7.27
CA VAL A 14 48.00 -8.66 6.06
C VAL A 14 46.79 -7.82 5.66
N THR A 15 46.93 -6.50 5.71
CA THR A 15 45.92 -5.54 5.24
C THR A 15 45.89 -5.57 3.71
N ARG A 16 44.75 -5.95 3.12
CA ARG A 16 44.40 -5.64 1.73
C ARG A 16 43.61 -4.33 1.69
N PRO A 17 43.85 -3.45 0.69
CA PRO A 17 43.20 -2.16 0.63
C PRO A 17 41.73 -2.26 0.29
N GLY A 18 40.95 -1.37 0.88
CA GLY A 18 39.50 -1.34 0.98
C GLY A 18 38.75 -1.35 -0.34
N ARG A 19 37.74 -2.18 -0.39
CA ARG A 19 36.54 -1.98 -1.23
C ARG A 19 35.46 -1.38 -0.33
N LYS A 20 35.01 -0.20 -0.67
CA LYS A 20 33.81 0.41 -0.08
C LYS A 20 32.60 -0.50 -0.36
N PRO A 21 31.70 -0.76 0.60
CA PRO A 21 30.48 -1.45 0.31
C PRO A 21 29.59 -0.55 -0.57
N ARG A 22 29.30 -1.00 -1.78
CA ARG A 22 28.25 -0.47 -2.60
C ARG A 22 26.95 -0.93 -1.96
N TRP A 23 26.20 -0.03 -1.40
CA TRP A 23 24.82 -0.23 -1.08
C TRP A 23 24.07 -0.30 -2.41
N LEU A 24 23.70 -1.51 -2.79
CA LEU A 24 22.80 -1.77 -3.89
C LEU A 24 21.40 -1.32 -3.44
N SER A 25 20.87 -0.27 -4.08
CA SER A 25 19.47 -0.15 -4.30
C SER A 25 18.98 -1.50 -4.86
N LEU A 26 18.08 -2.17 -4.17
CA LEU A 26 17.40 -3.36 -4.66
C LEU A 26 16.44 -2.94 -5.79
N ALA A 27 17.00 -2.74 -6.99
CA ALA A 27 16.26 -2.99 -8.20
C ALA A 27 16.28 -4.51 -8.37
N ALA A 28 15.12 -5.15 -8.32
CA ALA A 28 14.95 -6.58 -8.43
C ALA A 28 15.63 -7.12 -9.68
N GLY A 29 16.71 -7.89 -9.50
CA GLY A 29 17.33 -8.66 -10.56
C GLY A 29 16.52 -9.93 -10.82
N LEU A 30 15.69 -9.93 -11.86
CA LEU A 30 15.06 -11.12 -12.41
C LEU A 30 16.09 -11.99 -13.10
N ALA A 31 16.49 -13.08 -12.45
CA ALA A 31 17.19 -14.20 -13.11
C ALA A 31 16.13 -15.17 -13.68
N ALA A 32 16.03 -15.23 -15.00
CA ALA A 32 15.19 -16.17 -15.72
C ALA A 32 15.70 -17.62 -15.52
N VAL A 33 14.87 -18.49 -14.98
CA VAL A 33 15.02 -19.96 -15.10
C VAL A 33 13.95 -20.44 -16.07
N ALA A 34 14.36 -20.75 -17.31
CA ALA A 34 13.55 -21.45 -18.27
C ALA A 34 13.54 -22.95 -17.91
N ALA A 35 12.41 -23.46 -17.43
CA ALA A 35 12.15 -24.89 -17.34
C ALA A 35 10.97 -25.22 -18.23
N GLY A 36 11.22 -26.04 -19.26
CA GLY A 36 10.23 -26.48 -20.23
C GLY A 36 9.18 -27.40 -19.60
N VAL A 37 7.93 -27.17 -19.96
CA VAL A 37 6.82 -28.10 -19.69
C VAL A 37 6.32 -28.64 -21.00
N ALA A 38 6.46 -29.98 -21.15
CA ALA A 38 5.93 -30.73 -22.27
C ALA A 38 4.39 -30.78 -22.21
N CYS A 39 3.75 -30.46 -23.32
CA CYS A 39 2.32 -30.67 -23.55
C CYS A 39 1.98 -32.17 -23.64
N LEU A 40 1.03 -32.59 -22.80
CA LEU A 40 0.23 -33.80 -23.06
C LEU A 40 -1.16 -33.37 -23.48
N ALA A 41 -1.48 -33.66 -24.73
CA ALA A 41 -2.81 -33.44 -25.29
C ALA A 41 -3.76 -34.56 -24.85
N ALA A 42 -4.96 -34.23 -24.39
CA ALA A 42 -6.06 -35.15 -24.26
C ALA A 42 -7.38 -34.50 -24.60
N GLY A 43 -7.99 -34.99 -25.65
CA GLY A 43 -9.42 -35.28 -25.82
C GLY A 43 -10.43 -34.13 -25.85
N SER A 44 -10.79 -33.70 -27.05
CA SER A 44 -11.97 -32.87 -27.38
C SER A 44 -13.29 -33.64 -27.10
N ALA A 45 -14.18 -33.03 -26.30
CA ALA A 45 -15.60 -33.32 -26.31
C ALA A 45 -16.36 -32.13 -26.84
N SER A 46 -17.05 -32.31 -27.97
CA SER A 46 -17.89 -31.35 -28.66
C SER A 46 -19.21 -31.15 -27.90
N ALA A 47 -19.52 -29.92 -27.46
CA ALA A 47 -20.85 -29.54 -27.00
C ALA A 47 -21.49 -28.58 -28.02
N ALA A 48 -22.74 -28.87 -28.39
CA ALA A 48 -23.51 -28.14 -29.38
C ALA A 48 -23.85 -26.68 -28.94
N PRO A 49 -24.06 -25.74 -29.87
CA PRO A 49 -24.24 -24.34 -29.56
C PRO A 49 -25.69 -24.09 -29.02
N ALA A 50 -25.72 -23.46 -27.84
CA ALA A 50 -26.97 -22.90 -27.31
C ALA A 50 -27.34 -21.62 -28.07
N ARG A 51 -28.61 -21.56 -28.45
CA ARG A 51 -29.26 -20.50 -29.23
C ARG A 51 -29.22 -19.17 -28.50
N ALA A 52 -28.56 -18.16 -29.05
CA ALA A 52 -28.45 -16.81 -28.50
C ALA A 52 -29.84 -16.13 -28.42
N ALA A 53 -30.20 -15.67 -27.22
CA ALA A 53 -31.30 -14.75 -27.03
C ALA A 53 -30.91 -13.35 -27.48
N ARG A 54 -31.77 -12.67 -28.23
CA ARG A 54 -31.57 -11.27 -28.67
C ARG A 54 -31.61 -10.33 -27.47
N PRO A 55 -30.68 -9.39 -27.34
CA PRO A 55 -30.73 -8.38 -26.30
C PRO A 55 -31.80 -7.34 -26.66
N GLY A 56 -32.69 -7.08 -25.70
CA GLY A 56 -33.58 -5.93 -25.73
C GLY A 56 -32.78 -4.64 -25.59
N THR A 57 -33.09 -3.65 -26.39
CA THR A 57 -32.50 -2.30 -26.37
C THR A 57 -32.97 -1.54 -25.13
N ALA A 58 -32.17 -1.57 -24.05
CA ALA A 58 -32.17 -0.56 -23.00
C ALA A 58 -30.96 0.35 -23.25
N GLY A 59 -31.22 1.63 -23.51
CA GLY A 59 -30.17 2.63 -23.72
C GLY A 59 -29.38 2.87 -22.43
N GLY A 60 -28.30 2.10 -22.24
CA GLY A 60 -27.31 2.33 -21.22
C GLY A 60 -26.09 3.01 -21.85
N ALA A 61 -25.53 4.03 -21.18
CA ALA A 61 -24.26 4.61 -21.54
C ALA A 61 -23.26 3.46 -21.75
N GLY A 62 -22.67 3.36 -22.95
CA GLY A 62 -21.79 2.26 -23.33
C GLY A 62 -20.68 2.10 -22.30
N ALA A 63 -20.43 0.87 -21.85
CA ALA A 63 -19.32 0.56 -20.96
C ALA A 63 -18.01 1.05 -21.63
N ALA A 64 -17.17 1.72 -20.86
CA ALA A 64 -15.86 2.13 -21.34
C ALA A 64 -15.08 0.90 -21.82
N VAL A 65 -14.48 0.99 -23.00
CA VAL A 65 -13.62 -0.05 -23.55
C VAL A 65 -12.18 0.42 -23.42
N PHE A 66 -11.41 -0.25 -22.62
CA PHE A 66 -10.00 0.05 -22.40
C PHE A 66 -9.13 -0.68 -23.43
N ARG A 67 -7.94 -0.13 -23.66
CA ARG A 67 -6.90 -0.80 -24.44
C ARG A 67 -5.93 -1.49 -23.48
N ALA A 68 -5.40 -2.64 -23.87
CA ALA A 68 -4.33 -3.30 -23.13
C ALA A 68 -3.12 -2.36 -23.04
N LEU A 69 -2.53 -2.28 -21.87
CA LEU A 69 -1.30 -1.54 -21.62
C LEU A 69 -0.18 -2.54 -21.30
N SER A 70 1.05 -2.11 -21.63
CA SER A 70 2.26 -2.84 -21.26
C SER A 70 3.17 -1.89 -20.47
N CYS A 71 3.65 -2.35 -19.33
CA CYS A 71 4.59 -1.64 -18.47
C CYS A 71 5.95 -2.34 -18.51
N GLY A 72 7.00 -1.60 -18.21
CA GLY A 72 8.38 -2.08 -18.16
C GLY A 72 9.22 -1.66 -19.36
N PRO A 73 10.52 -1.96 -19.31
CA PRO A 73 11.44 -1.65 -20.39
C PRO A 73 11.16 -2.51 -21.64
N PRO A 74 11.66 -2.10 -22.83
CA PRO A 74 11.34 -2.75 -24.10
C PRO A 74 11.57 -4.25 -24.18
N ASP A 75 12.47 -4.77 -23.37
CA ASP A 75 12.85 -6.19 -23.34
C ASP A 75 12.04 -7.03 -22.34
N TYR A 76 11.23 -6.40 -21.52
CA TYR A 76 10.44 -7.07 -20.49
C TYR A 76 9.12 -6.32 -20.24
N PHE A 77 8.06 -6.76 -20.93
CA PHE A 77 6.74 -6.15 -20.79
C PHE A 77 5.85 -6.98 -19.85
N ILE A 78 5.27 -6.30 -18.87
CA ILE A 78 4.19 -6.81 -18.04
C ILE A 78 2.88 -6.17 -18.53
N GLN A 79 1.81 -6.94 -18.61
CA GLN A 79 0.48 -6.37 -18.84
C GLN A 79 0.06 -5.63 -17.57
N CYS A 80 -0.35 -4.37 -17.71
CA CYS A 80 -0.81 -3.56 -16.59
C CYS A 80 -2.18 -2.94 -16.88
N TYR A 81 -2.83 -2.48 -15.81
CA TYR A 81 -4.11 -1.80 -15.89
C TYR A 81 -3.94 -0.29 -15.93
N SER A 82 -4.81 0.39 -16.63
CA SER A 82 -4.92 1.85 -16.56
C SER A 82 -5.59 2.29 -15.25
N PRO A 83 -5.43 3.57 -14.83
CA PRO A 83 -6.19 4.15 -13.73
C PRO A 83 -7.71 3.94 -13.87
N GLY A 84 -8.25 4.09 -15.10
CA GLY A 84 -9.67 3.86 -15.35
C GLY A 84 -10.12 2.41 -15.11
N GLN A 85 -9.28 1.43 -15.39
CA GLN A 85 -9.57 0.02 -15.07
C GLN A 85 -9.58 -0.23 -13.57
N TYR A 86 -8.63 0.34 -12.83
CA TYR A 86 -8.62 0.31 -11.36
C TYR A 86 -9.86 0.98 -10.77
N GLN A 87 -10.25 2.15 -11.29
CA GLN A 87 -11.47 2.84 -10.85
C GLN A 87 -12.73 1.98 -11.04
N VAL A 88 -12.77 1.15 -12.10
CA VAL A 88 -13.88 0.22 -12.32
C VAL A 88 -13.76 -0.98 -11.39
N ALA A 89 -12.59 -1.62 -11.30
CA ALA A 89 -12.38 -2.82 -10.49
C ALA A 89 -12.70 -2.58 -9.01
N TYR A 90 -12.25 -1.48 -8.46
CA TYR A 90 -12.47 -1.12 -7.05
C TYR A 90 -13.73 -0.28 -6.80
N GLY A 91 -14.64 -0.17 -7.80
CA GLY A 91 -15.92 0.52 -7.64
C GLY A 91 -15.82 2.03 -7.45
N VAL A 92 -14.71 2.67 -7.83
CA VAL A 92 -14.48 4.11 -7.70
C VAL A 92 -15.20 4.88 -8.80
N ALA A 93 -15.22 4.38 -10.04
CA ALA A 93 -15.77 5.07 -11.19
C ALA A 93 -17.21 5.61 -11.00
N PRO A 94 -18.15 4.91 -10.32
CA PRO A 94 -19.47 5.46 -10.02
C PRO A 94 -19.45 6.65 -9.05
N LEU A 95 -18.50 6.71 -8.11
CA LEU A 95 -18.34 7.83 -7.17
C LEU A 95 -17.85 9.07 -7.92
N LEU A 96 -16.83 8.91 -8.77
CA LEU A 96 -16.31 10.02 -9.58
C LEU A 96 -17.38 10.65 -10.46
N ARG A 97 -18.25 9.82 -11.10
CA ARG A 97 -19.41 10.31 -11.87
C ARG A 97 -20.43 11.09 -11.04
N ARG A 98 -20.49 10.85 -9.73
CA ARG A 98 -21.35 11.58 -8.77
C ARG A 98 -20.67 12.83 -8.21
N GLY A 99 -19.43 13.12 -8.62
CA GLY A 99 -18.63 14.26 -8.13
C GLY A 99 -17.91 13.99 -6.79
N ILE A 100 -17.91 12.75 -6.31
CA ILE A 100 -17.13 12.32 -5.14
C ILE A 100 -15.74 11.96 -5.67
N THR A 101 -14.82 12.92 -5.57
CA THR A 101 -13.49 12.88 -6.20
C THR A 101 -12.34 13.11 -5.21
N GLY A 102 -12.64 13.19 -3.91
CA GLY A 102 -11.70 13.64 -2.88
C GLY A 102 -11.54 15.17 -2.83
N LYS A 103 -12.43 15.91 -3.51
CA LYS A 103 -12.36 17.37 -3.57
C LYS A 103 -12.50 18.01 -2.19
N GLY A 104 -11.51 18.83 -1.85
CA GLY A 104 -11.44 19.50 -0.54
C GLY A 104 -10.55 18.79 0.46
N GLU A 105 -10.24 17.52 0.19
CA GLU A 105 -9.39 16.71 1.07
C GLU A 105 -7.91 16.85 0.70
N VAL A 106 -7.05 16.69 1.72
CA VAL A 106 -5.59 16.69 1.57
C VAL A 106 -5.06 15.33 1.99
N VAL A 107 -4.33 14.68 1.10
CA VAL A 107 -3.58 13.44 1.38
C VAL A 107 -2.10 13.77 1.51
N VAL A 108 -1.52 13.45 2.66
CA VAL A 108 -0.12 13.71 2.97
C VAL A 108 0.68 12.42 2.84
N MET A 109 1.82 12.49 2.15
CA MET A 109 2.74 11.35 1.94
C MET A 109 4.16 11.76 2.39
N PRO A 110 4.79 11.02 3.33
CA PRO A 110 6.18 11.24 3.68
C PRO A 110 7.09 10.60 2.63
N GLU A 111 7.88 11.40 1.94
CA GLU A 111 8.79 10.92 0.91
C GLU A 111 10.24 11.27 1.21
N LEU A 112 11.17 10.42 0.77
CA LEU A 112 12.58 10.66 1.01
C LEU A 112 13.07 11.88 0.21
N ALA A 113 13.85 12.74 0.86
CA ALA A 113 14.51 13.87 0.19
C ALA A 113 15.70 13.35 -0.64
N ASN A 114 15.38 12.85 -1.83
CA ASN A 114 16.36 12.29 -2.75
C ASN A 114 17.25 13.38 -3.37
N ARG A 115 18.43 12.98 -3.82
CA ARG A 115 19.34 13.84 -4.60
C ARG A 115 19.15 13.56 -6.08
N PRO A 116 19.29 14.60 -6.97
CA PRO A 116 19.27 14.39 -8.40
C PRO A 116 20.26 13.27 -8.83
N GLY A 117 19.76 12.38 -9.71
CA GLY A 117 20.54 11.24 -10.23
C GLY A 117 19.81 10.65 -11.44
N PRO A 118 20.41 9.68 -12.13
CA PRO A 118 19.82 9.09 -13.33
C PRO A 118 18.50 8.36 -13.08
N ASP A 119 18.27 7.89 -11.82
CA ASP A 119 17.10 7.13 -11.41
C ASP A 119 16.04 8.00 -10.73
N PHE A 120 16.14 9.34 -10.87
CA PHE A 120 15.23 10.28 -10.23
C PHE A 120 14.76 11.34 -11.22
N THR A 121 13.48 11.66 -11.20
CA THR A 121 12.84 12.64 -12.06
C THR A 121 12.09 13.70 -11.25
N ASP A 122 11.65 14.78 -11.91
CA ASP A 122 10.77 15.76 -11.24
C ASP A 122 9.35 15.20 -11.16
N ILE A 123 8.88 14.95 -9.94
CA ILE A 123 7.55 14.42 -9.65
C ILE A 123 6.42 15.20 -10.34
N ARG A 124 6.57 16.52 -10.53
CA ARG A 124 5.57 17.34 -11.21
C ARG A 124 5.51 17.00 -12.70
N THR A 125 6.67 16.69 -13.28
CA THR A 125 6.76 16.29 -14.70
C THR A 125 6.12 14.94 -14.93
N ASP A 126 6.39 13.98 -14.06
CA ASP A 126 5.82 12.63 -14.14
C ASP A 126 4.31 12.66 -13.93
N LEU A 127 3.84 13.32 -12.89
CA LEU A 127 2.41 13.45 -12.59
C LEU A 127 1.66 14.19 -13.74
N ALA A 128 2.26 15.22 -14.35
CA ALA A 128 1.67 15.88 -15.51
C ALA A 128 1.69 14.98 -16.78
N ALA A 129 2.66 14.08 -16.92
CA ALA A 129 2.68 13.09 -17.98
C ALA A 129 1.59 12.03 -17.77
N PHE A 130 1.41 11.59 -16.55
CA PHE A 130 0.33 10.69 -16.12
C PHE A 130 -1.05 11.26 -16.41
N ASP A 131 -1.31 12.50 -15.99
CA ASP A 131 -2.58 13.19 -16.26
C ASP A 131 -2.90 13.24 -17.74
N ARG A 132 -1.93 13.67 -18.57
CA ARG A 132 -2.11 13.73 -20.03
C ARG A 132 -2.35 12.36 -20.65
N LYS A 133 -1.62 11.33 -20.19
CA LYS A 133 -1.71 9.99 -20.76
C LYS A 133 -3.05 9.35 -20.49
N PHE A 134 -3.57 9.53 -19.28
CA PHE A 134 -4.80 8.86 -18.83
C PHE A 134 -6.03 9.77 -18.81
N GLY A 135 -5.90 11.03 -19.22
CA GLY A 135 -7.01 11.97 -19.30
C GLY A 135 -7.54 12.39 -17.93
N LEU A 136 -6.68 12.44 -16.92
CA LEU A 136 -7.02 12.90 -15.60
C LEU A 136 -6.96 14.45 -15.53
N PRO A 137 -7.69 15.07 -14.60
CA PRO A 137 -7.53 16.50 -14.34
C PRO A 137 -6.13 16.78 -13.80
N ALA A 138 -5.62 18.00 -13.99
CA ALA A 138 -4.32 18.38 -13.46
C ALA A 138 -4.28 18.21 -11.93
N ALA A 139 -3.30 17.48 -11.44
CA ALA A 139 -3.12 17.19 -10.03
C ALA A 139 -2.77 18.47 -9.24
N LYS A 140 -3.29 18.56 -8.02
CA LYS A 140 -2.95 19.64 -7.08
C LYS A 140 -1.84 19.13 -6.16
N LEU A 141 -0.59 19.30 -6.59
CA LEU A 141 0.58 18.85 -5.85
C LEU A 141 1.25 20.00 -5.11
N LYS A 142 1.48 19.81 -3.82
CA LYS A 142 2.33 20.61 -2.95
C LYS A 142 3.48 19.74 -2.46
N VAL A 143 4.67 20.31 -2.41
CA VAL A 143 5.84 19.66 -1.81
C VAL A 143 6.28 20.52 -0.64
N THR A 144 6.29 19.95 0.55
CA THR A 144 6.73 20.57 1.80
C THR A 144 7.92 19.81 2.35
N THR A 145 8.57 20.33 3.37
CA THR A 145 9.71 19.67 3.99
C THR A 145 9.69 19.83 5.50
N THR A 146 10.07 18.75 6.20
CA THR A 146 10.37 18.82 7.64
C THR A 146 11.81 19.25 7.92
N LEU A 147 12.61 19.46 6.86
CA LEU A 147 14.04 19.80 6.94
C LEU A 147 14.23 21.31 6.97
N ALA A 148 14.92 21.82 7.98
CA ALA A 148 15.29 23.23 8.03
C ALA A 148 16.25 23.58 6.88
N GLY A 149 15.89 24.56 6.05
CA GLY A 149 16.76 25.08 4.98
C GLY A 149 16.78 24.29 3.68
N ALA A 150 15.92 23.30 3.49
CA ALA A 150 15.82 22.56 2.22
C ALA A 150 14.94 23.34 1.23
N SER A 151 15.57 23.99 0.26
CA SER A 151 14.96 24.43 -0.99
C SER A 151 15.66 23.69 -2.12
N ALA A 152 15.15 22.55 -2.53
CA ALA A 152 15.70 21.81 -3.65
C ALA A 152 14.60 21.47 -4.64
N PRO A 153 14.89 21.35 -5.94
CA PRO A 153 14.01 20.64 -6.83
C PRO A 153 13.83 19.24 -6.23
N TYR A 154 12.59 18.87 -5.95
CA TYR A 154 12.28 17.53 -5.49
C TYR A 154 12.37 16.57 -6.66
N VAL A 155 13.19 15.57 -6.51
CA VAL A 155 13.32 14.47 -7.46
C VAL A 155 12.80 13.19 -6.82
N ALA A 156 11.92 12.53 -7.54
CA ALA A 156 11.23 11.32 -7.13
C ALA A 156 11.86 10.08 -7.78
N GLY A 157 11.95 9.01 -7.03
CA GLY A 157 12.12 7.66 -7.54
C GLY A 157 10.75 7.04 -7.89
N THR A 158 10.76 5.76 -8.14
CA THR A 158 9.53 5.03 -8.50
C THR A 158 8.52 5.00 -7.35
N GLU A 159 8.95 4.89 -6.11
CA GLU A 159 8.10 4.86 -4.92
C GLU A 159 7.28 6.15 -4.76
N GLU A 160 7.94 7.29 -4.85
CA GLU A 160 7.30 8.59 -4.69
C GLU A 160 6.32 8.90 -5.82
N VAL A 161 6.64 8.42 -7.03
CA VAL A 161 5.73 8.49 -8.18
C VAL A 161 4.52 7.59 -7.95
N GLU A 162 4.73 6.36 -7.46
CA GLU A 162 3.68 5.41 -7.15
C GLU A 162 2.66 5.99 -6.18
N ASP A 163 3.11 6.50 -5.05
CA ASP A 163 2.25 7.07 -4.02
C ASP A 163 1.37 8.20 -4.57
N THR A 164 1.98 9.14 -5.31
CA THR A 164 1.26 10.30 -5.81
C THR A 164 0.30 9.96 -6.94
N GLU A 165 0.71 9.12 -7.91
CA GLU A 165 -0.11 8.77 -9.06
C GLU A 165 -1.29 7.86 -8.67
N ILE A 166 -1.12 6.95 -7.70
CA ILE A 166 -2.23 6.11 -7.22
C ILE A 166 -3.26 6.94 -6.47
N VAL A 167 -2.85 7.82 -5.55
CA VAL A 167 -3.80 8.72 -4.87
C VAL A 167 -4.55 9.56 -5.91
N HIS A 168 -3.85 10.14 -6.87
CA HIS A 168 -4.47 10.96 -7.91
C HIS A 168 -5.38 10.17 -8.84
N ALA A 169 -5.02 8.94 -9.19
CA ALA A 169 -5.86 8.05 -9.99
C ALA A 169 -7.20 7.74 -9.32
N ILE A 170 -7.21 7.53 -8.01
CA ILE A 170 -8.39 7.09 -7.26
C ILE A 170 -9.21 8.28 -6.73
N ALA A 171 -8.55 9.34 -6.27
CA ALA A 171 -9.17 10.55 -5.75
C ALA A 171 -8.68 11.81 -6.50
N PRO A 172 -9.04 11.99 -7.80
CA PRO A 172 -8.44 13.01 -8.67
C PRO A 172 -8.76 14.46 -8.27
N GLY A 173 -9.66 14.68 -7.35
CA GLY A 173 -9.98 16.00 -6.79
C GLY A 173 -9.24 16.33 -5.51
N ALA A 174 -8.59 15.37 -4.88
CA ALA A 174 -7.80 15.58 -3.67
C ALA A 174 -6.56 16.44 -3.95
N SER A 175 -6.08 17.11 -2.91
CA SER A 175 -4.78 17.78 -2.91
C SER A 175 -3.73 16.83 -2.37
N LEU A 176 -2.62 16.70 -3.08
CA LEU A 176 -1.48 15.88 -2.71
C LEU A 176 -0.44 16.75 -2.02
N ASP A 177 -0.01 16.40 -0.81
CA ASP A 177 1.10 17.07 -0.13
C ASP A 177 2.21 16.07 0.17
N VAL A 178 3.27 16.12 -0.62
CA VAL A 178 4.50 15.38 -0.39
C VAL A 178 5.31 16.08 0.69
N VAL A 179 5.50 15.42 1.81
CA VAL A 179 6.30 15.91 2.94
C VAL A 179 7.68 15.26 2.90
N LEU A 180 8.67 16.03 2.44
CA LEU A 180 10.05 15.53 2.38
C LEU A 180 10.62 15.27 3.77
N VAL A 181 11.04 14.04 3.99
CA VAL A 181 11.74 13.58 5.18
C VAL A 181 13.22 13.33 4.86
N PRO A 182 14.12 13.28 5.87
CA PRO A 182 15.54 13.03 5.62
C PRO A 182 15.77 11.75 4.80
N ALA A 183 16.72 11.77 3.86
CA ALA A 183 17.10 10.61 3.05
C ALA A 183 17.56 9.39 3.88
N ASN A 184 17.89 9.58 5.15
CA ASN A 184 18.22 8.50 6.09
C ASN A 184 17.06 8.10 7.00
N ALA A 185 15.84 8.52 6.68
CA ALA A 185 14.65 8.26 7.52
C ALA A 185 14.43 6.77 7.79
N THR A 186 14.74 5.90 6.84
CA THR A 186 14.55 4.45 6.96
C THR A 186 15.77 3.70 7.55
N THR A 187 16.90 4.38 7.83
CA THR A 187 18.14 3.70 8.23
C THR A 187 18.22 3.31 9.70
N SER A 188 17.30 3.82 10.52
CA SER A 188 17.21 3.46 11.94
C SER A 188 15.81 3.70 12.48
N ALA A 189 15.40 2.94 13.50
CA ALA A 189 14.12 3.12 14.17
C ALA A 189 13.93 4.56 14.71
N ALA A 190 14.98 5.20 15.16
CA ALA A 190 14.91 6.58 15.65
C ALA A 190 14.61 7.58 14.54
N ASN A 191 15.28 7.44 13.39
CA ASN A 191 15.06 8.27 12.21
C ASN A 191 13.67 8.06 11.63
N PHE A 192 13.26 6.80 11.49
CA PHE A 192 11.93 6.44 11.00
C PHE A 192 10.82 7.02 11.90
N THR A 193 10.92 6.79 13.21
CA THR A 193 9.96 7.36 14.18
C THR A 193 9.92 8.89 14.10
N ALA A 194 11.07 9.55 13.94
CA ALA A 194 11.13 11.00 13.84
C ALA A 194 10.49 11.52 12.53
N ALA A 195 10.71 10.82 11.42
CA ALA A 195 10.12 11.13 10.12
C ALA A 195 8.59 11.01 10.15
N VAL A 196 8.07 9.88 10.61
CA VAL A 196 6.62 9.66 10.74
C VAL A 196 5.98 10.69 11.67
N ALA A 197 6.57 10.93 12.86
CA ALA A 197 6.05 11.92 13.78
C ALA A 197 6.11 13.34 13.21
N GLY A 198 7.13 13.66 12.41
CA GLY A 198 7.24 14.93 11.69
C GLY A 198 6.14 15.11 10.65
N THR A 199 5.88 14.09 9.86
CA THR A 199 4.83 14.05 8.85
C THR A 199 3.43 14.20 9.48
N ILE A 200 3.16 13.50 10.58
CA ILE A 200 1.89 13.61 11.30
C ILE A 200 1.68 15.06 11.79
N ARG A 201 2.71 15.70 12.36
CA ARG A 201 2.60 17.12 12.76
C ARG A 201 2.33 18.05 11.57
N ALA A 202 2.98 17.79 10.43
CA ALA A 202 2.72 18.55 9.20
C ALA A 202 1.28 18.34 8.72
N ALA A 203 0.78 17.10 8.71
CA ALA A 203 -0.59 16.77 8.34
C ALA A 203 -1.62 17.46 9.26
N ILE A 204 -1.42 17.43 10.58
CA ILE A 204 -2.29 18.11 11.54
C ILE A 204 -2.31 19.62 11.27
N SER A 205 -1.14 20.25 11.06
CA SER A 205 -1.04 21.69 10.83
C SER A 205 -1.70 22.14 9.52
N GLN A 206 -1.82 21.25 8.56
CA GLN A 206 -2.46 21.47 7.26
C GLN A 206 -3.92 21.02 7.23
N HIS A 207 -4.46 20.56 8.34
CA HIS A 207 -5.79 19.97 8.40
C HIS A 207 -5.99 18.85 7.34
N ALA A 208 -4.98 17.99 7.17
CA ALA A 208 -5.05 16.88 6.24
C ALA A 208 -6.14 15.88 6.65
N ALA A 209 -6.72 15.22 5.67
CA ALA A 209 -7.67 14.13 5.86
C ALA A 209 -6.94 12.82 6.19
N VAL A 210 -5.89 12.52 5.42
CA VAL A 210 -5.20 11.24 5.48
C VAL A 210 -3.68 11.43 5.40
N VAL A 211 -2.96 10.58 6.12
CA VAL A 211 -1.52 10.34 5.92
C VAL A 211 -1.36 8.94 5.34
N SER A 212 -0.72 8.81 4.17
CA SER A 212 -0.34 7.55 3.51
C SER A 212 1.13 7.28 3.78
N ILE A 213 1.46 6.14 4.36
CA ILE A 213 2.85 5.78 4.73
C ILE A 213 3.20 4.45 4.08
N SER A 214 3.89 4.48 2.95
CA SER A 214 4.29 3.29 2.20
C SER A 214 5.56 2.62 2.76
N GLY A 215 6.19 3.23 3.75
CA GLY A 215 7.33 2.66 4.46
C GLY A 215 6.95 1.91 5.74
N SER A 216 7.56 0.75 5.97
CA SER A 216 7.35 -0.03 7.20
C SER A 216 8.64 -0.73 7.64
N HIS A 217 8.72 -1.07 8.92
CA HIS A 217 9.78 -1.91 9.48
C HIS A 217 9.23 -2.89 10.51
N GLY A 218 9.81 -4.08 10.57
CA GLY A 218 9.42 -5.11 11.53
C GLY A 218 9.43 -4.61 12.97
N GLU A 219 8.48 -5.05 13.78
CA GLU A 219 8.37 -4.64 15.20
C GLU A 219 9.67 -4.82 15.98
N HIS A 220 10.47 -5.85 15.64
CA HIS A 220 11.76 -6.13 16.28
C HIS A 220 12.83 -5.05 16.04
N PHE A 221 12.63 -4.19 15.04
CA PHE A 221 13.53 -3.08 14.71
C PHE A 221 13.46 -1.94 15.74
N PHE A 222 12.37 -1.85 16.50
CA PHE A 222 12.07 -0.74 17.39
C PHE A 222 12.32 -1.09 18.86
N ALA A 223 13.05 -0.24 19.58
CA ALA A 223 13.08 -0.30 21.02
C ALA A 223 11.77 0.28 21.62
N PRO A 224 11.39 -0.08 22.86
CA PRO A 224 10.13 0.38 23.47
C PRO A 224 9.92 1.90 23.46
N ALA A 225 10.99 2.68 23.58
CA ALA A 225 10.90 4.14 23.54
C ALA A 225 10.51 4.69 22.16
N GLN A 226 10.94 4.04 21.05
CA GLN A 226 10.54 4.42 19.71
C GLN A 226 9.07 4.02 19.45
N VAL A 227 8.66 2.82 19.87
CA VAL A 227 7.26 2.38 19.80
C VAL A 227 6.36 3.37 20.53
N ALA A 228 6.67 3.73 21.78
CA ALA A 228 5.88 4.67 22.56
C ALA A 228 5.80 6.06 21.88
N ARG A 229 6.90 6.55 21.32
CA ARG A 229 6.94 7.84 20.62
C ARG A 229 6.10 7.82 19.34
N LEU A 230 6.18 6.74 18.58
CA LEU A 230 5.37 6.55 17.37
C LEU A 230 3.88 6.51 17.72
N HIS A 231 3.50 5.70 18.72
CA HIS A 231 2.12 5.60 19.19
C HIS A 231 1.55 6.95 19.65
N VAL A 232 2.36 7.77 20.35
CA VAL A 232 1.94 9.13 20.74
C VAL A 232 1.63 10.00 19.52
N ALA A 233 2.45 9.94 18.47
CA ALA A 233 2.20 10.70 17.25
C ALA A 233 0.93 10.22 16.53
N LEU A 234 0.73 8.91 16.43
CA LEU A 234 -0.47 8.31 15.82
C LEU A 234 -1.74 8.65 16.62
N ARG A 235 -1.66 8.69 17.93
CA ARG A 235 -2.76 9.17 18.78
C ARG A 235 -3.11 10.63 18.49
N GLN A 236 -2.10 11.51 18.34
CA GLN A 236 -2.31 12.89 17.94
C GLN A 236 -3.02 12.98 16.58
N ALA A 237 -2.64 12.14 15.60
CA ALA A 237 -3.36 12.09 14.32
C ALA A 237 -4.84 11.78 14.53
N ALA A 238 -5.15 10.74 15.30
CA ALA A 238 -6.54 10.34 15.60
C ALA A 238 -7.32 11.43 16.34
N GLU A 239 -6.72 12.08 17.35
CA GLU A 239 -7.30 13.20 18.11
C GLU A 239 -7.62 14.42 17.22
N HIS A 240 -6.87 14.60 16.12
CA HIS A 240 -7.08 15.67 15.14
C HIS A 240 -7.87 15.21 13.90
N HIS A 241 -8.51 14.08 13.94
CA HIS A 241 -9.29 13.49 12.84
C HIS A 241 -8.46 13.33 11.55
N VAL A 242 -7.21 12.91 11.69
CA VAL A 242 -6.35 12.52 10.57
C VAL A 242 -6.28 11.00 10.54
N THR A 243 -6.72 10.39 9.46
CA THR A 243 -6.56 8.95 9.24
C THR A 243 -5.11 8.65 8.89
N VAL A 244 -4.54 7.60 9.47
CA VAL A 244 -3.22 7.10 9.05
C VAL A 244 -3.39 5.72 8.42
N VAL A 245 -2.96 5.59 7.17
CA VAL A 245 -2.88 4.33 6.43
C VAL A 245 -1.42 3.97 6.28
N ALA A 246 -1.06 2.71 6.50
CA ALA A 246 0.33 2.27 6.34
C ALA A 246 0.44 0.88 5.72
N SER A 247 1.50 0.69 4.93
CA SER A 247 1.83 -0.61 4.33
C SER A 247 2.13 -1.65 5.39
N SER A 248 1.62 -2.87 5.20
CA SER A 248 1.91 -3.98 6.11
C SER A 248 3.31 -4.56 5.92
N GLY A 249 3.92 -4.33 4.74
CA GLY A 249 5.24 -4.80 4.33
C GLY A 249 5.16 -5.87 3.22
N ASP A 250 6.31 -6.17 2.62
CA ASP A 250 6.43 -6.92 1.37
C ASP A 250 7.15 -8.27 1.53
N THR A 251 7.49 -8.65 2.76
CA THR A 251 8.29 -9.84 3.03
C THR A 251 7.49 -10.96 3.72
N GLY A 252 6.16 -10.98 3.49
CA GLY A 252 5.28 -12.00 4.04
C GLY A 252 5.40 -12.12 5.56
N VAL A 253 5.70 -13.34 6.02
CA VAL A 253 5.77 -13.60 7.48
C VAL A 253 7.12 -13.32 8.13
N ILE A 254 8.12 -12.83 7.40
CA ILE A 254 9.49 -12.65 7.94
C ILE A 254 9.86 -11.19 8.22
N SER A 255 9.00 -10.27 8.03
CA SER A 255 9.17 -8.82 8.27
C SER A 255 10.63 -8.34 8.40
N ASP A 256 11.17 -7.69 7.35
CA ASP A 256 12.55 -7.14 7.27
C ASP A 256 13.67 -8.13 7.64
N SER A 257 13.56 -9.39 7.24
CA SER A 257 14.55 -10.43 7.58
C SER A 257 14.70 -10.70 9.09
N GLY A 258 13.73 -10.27 9.90
CA GLY A 258 13.66 -10.52 11.33
C GLY A 258 13.15 -11.93 11.68
N PRO A 259 12.79 -12.15 12.94
CA PRO A 259 12.15 -13.39 13.36
C PRO A 259 10.87 -13.65 12.55
N PRO A 260 10.56 -14.92 12.22
CA PRO A 260 9.36 -15.24 11.46
C PRO A 260 8.08 -14.94 12.27
N LYS A 261 6.98 -14.71 11.54
CA LYS A 261 5.65 -14.44 12.11
C LYS A 261 5.58 -13.15 12.92
N GLN A 262 6.27 -12.15 12.46
CA GLN A 262 6.15 -10.77 12.95
C GLN A 262 5.44 -9.89 11.92
N VAL A 263 4.90 -8.80 12.42
CA VAL A 263 4.29 -7.74 11.62
C VAL A 263 5.12 -6.46 11.71
N SER A 264 4.79 -5.47 10.90
CA SER A 264 5.57 -4.24 10.78
C SER A 264 4.84 -3.04 11.39
N LEU A 265 5.61 -2.11 11.95
CA LEU A 265 5.18 -0.75 12.27
C LEU A 265 5.36 0.16 11.03
N PRO A 266 4.43 1.13 10.80
CA PRO A 266 3.35 1.56 11.71
C PRO A 266 2.06 0.74 11.61
N ALA A 267 1.90 -0.15 10.61
CA ALA A 267 0.66 -0.89 10.36
C ALA A 267 0.14 -1.71 11.56
N SER A 268 1.04 -2.19 12.42
CA SER A 268 0.65 -2.95 13.62
C SER A 268 0.17 -2.09 14.78
N ASP A 269 0.37 -0.76 14.74
CA ASP A 269 -0.21 0.12 15.76
C ASP A 269 -1.75 0.09 15.65
N PRO A 270 -2.49 -0.06 16.77
CA PRO A 270 -3.95 -0.14 16.74
C PRO A 270 -4.67 1.08 16.15
N LEU A 271 -4.00 2.23 16.02
CA LEU A 271 -4.56 3.47 15.50
C LEU A 271 -4.32 3.65 13.99
N VAL A 272 -3.69 2.67 13.34
CA VAL A 272 -3.33 2.71 11.91
C VAL A 272 -4.20 1.73 11.12
N LEU A 273 -4.67 2.13 9.96
CA LEU A 273 -5.26 1.23 8.97
C LEU A 273 -4.13 0.54 8.20
N GLY A 274 -3.86 -0.72 8.54
CA GLY A 274 -2.83 -1.51 7.90
C GLY A 274 -3.31 -2.08 6.56
N ALA A 275 -2.62 -1.75 5.47
CA ALA A 275 -2.93 -2.21 4.11
C ALA A 275 -1.97 -3.36 3.69
N GLY A 276 -2.53 -4.50 3.37
CA GLY A 276 -1.86 -5.67 2.79
C GLY A 276 -1.95 -5.70 1.28
N GLY A 277 -1.35 -6.71 0.66
CA GLY A 277 -1.24 -6.87 -0.78
C GLY A 277 -2.07 -8.01 -1.35
N THR A 278 -2.67 -7.78 -2.52
CA THR A 278 -3.34 -8.80 -3.35
C THR A 278 -2.77 -8.80 -4.77
N ALA A 279 -3.13 -9.80 -5.57
CA ALA A 279 -2.94 -9.82 -7.01
C ALA A 279 -4.33 -9.71 -7.66
N LEU A 280 -4.58 -8.61 -8.37
CA LEU A 280 -5.87 -8.28 -8.97
C LEU A 280 -6.06 -9.01 -10.29
N ASN A 281 -7.18 -9.68 -10.45
CA ASN A 281 -7.68 -10.13 -11.74
C ASN A 281 -8.88 -9.26 -12.15
N ALA A 282 -8.70 -8.43 -13.16
CA ALA A 282 -9.76 -7.60 -13.73
C ALA A 282 -9.81 -7.77 -15.25
N SER A 283 -10.96 -7.46 -15.84
CA SER A 283 -11.10 -7.46 -17.29
C SER A 283 -10.21 -6.40 -17.94
N THR A 284 -9.31 -6.81 -18.80
CA THR A 284 -8.43 -5.91 -19.57
C THR A 284 -9.19 -5.02 -20.54
N VAL A 285 -10.44 -5.37 -20.86
CA VAL A 285 -11.30 -4.62 -21.78
C VAL A 285 -12.23 -3.67 -21.03
N THR A 286 -12.84 -4.11 -19.93
CA THR A 286 -13.86 -3.32 -19.23
C THR A 286 -13.43 -2.83 -17.86
N GLY A 287 -12.32 -3.30 -17.32
CA GLY A 287 -11.90 -3.06 -15.94
C GLY A 287 -12.75 -3.79 -14.89
N ALA A 288 -13.73 -4.60 -15.30
CA ALA A 288 -14.60 -5.29 -14.35
C ALA A 288 -13.79 -6.23 -13.45
N TYR A 289 -14.05 -6.17 -12.16
CA TYR A 289 -13.46 -7.06 -11.15
C TYR A 289 -13.84 -8.52 -11.45
N LEU A 290 -12.87 -9.41 -11.47
CA LEU A 290 -13.04 -10.84 -11.71
C LEU A 290 -12.61 -11.68 -10.49
N GLY A 291 -11.76 -11.15 -9.62
CA GLY A 291 -11.28 -11.81 -8.42
C GLY A 291 -9.94 -11.26 -7.96
N GLU A 292 -9.51 -11.67 -6.78
CA GLU A 292 -8.18 -11.41 -6.23
C GLU A 292 -7.68 -12.64 -5.47
N MET A 293 -6.36 -12.73 -5.35
CA MET A 293 -5.67 -13.66 -4.46
C MET A 293 -4.64 -12.90 -3.62
N THR A 294 -4.16 -13.50 -2.55
CA THR A 294 -3.04 -12.93 -1.79
C THR A 294 -1.85 -12.68 -2.71
N TRP A 295 -1.27 -11.50 -2.65
CA TRP A 295 -0.01 -11.22 -3.34
C TRP A 295 1.12 -12.08 -2.77
N ASN A 296 1.74 -12.87 -3.65
CA ASN A 296 2.88 -13.72 -3.33
C ASN A 296 3.65 -14.09 -4.60
N THR A 297 4.94 -13.75 -4.63
CA THR A 297 5.87 -14.07 -5.73
C THR A 297 6.91 -15.12 -5.31
N ASP A 298 6.67 -15.87 -4.24
CA ASP A 298 7.59 -16.77 -3.53
C ASP A 298 8.67 -16.04 -2.70
N THR A 299 9.17 -14.92 -3.13
CA THR A 299 10.21 -14.13 -2.42
C THR A 299 9.70 -12.85 -1.80
N GLU A 300 8.63 -12.30 -2.33
CA GLU A 300 7.90 -11.15 -1.84
C GLU A 300 6.44 -11.52 -1.66
N ALA A 301 5.81 -11.05 -0.60
CA ALA A 301 4.41 -11.33 -0.32
C ALA A 301 3.83 -10.30 0.65
N SER A 302 2.50 -10.16 0.64
CA SER A 302 1.76 -9.37 1.63
C SER A 302 2.19 -9.72 3.04
N ALA A 303 2.80 -8.78 3.77
CA ALA A 303 3.16 -9.04 5.16
C ALA A 303 1.92 -9.01 6.05
N GLY A 304 1.88 -9.95 7.00
CA GLY A 304 0.76 -10.04 7.91
C GLY A 304 0.94 -11.11 8.97
N GLY A 305 0.07 -11.06 9.97
CA GLY A 305 0.14 -11.92 11.14
C GLY A 305 -0.40 -11.24 12.39
N TYR A 306 0.29 -11.43 13.49
CA TYR A 306 -0.11 -10.91 14.80
C TYR A 306 1.03 -10.12 15.44
N SER A 307 0.69 -8.95 15.97
CA SER A 307 1.63 -8.11 16.71
C SER A 307 2.23 -8.85 17.89
N THR A 308 3.48 -8.56 18.17
CA THR A 308 4.16 -8.98 19.42
C THR A 308 4.13 -7.88 20.49
N LEU A 309 3.75 -6.66 20.09
CA LEU A 309 3.78 -5.47 20.93
C LEU A 309 2.39 -5.05 21.42
N PHE A 310 1.39 -5.12 20.54
CA PHE A 310 0.07 -4.57 20.81
C PHE A 310 -0.97 -5.66 21.07
N PRO A 311 -1.73 -5.56 22.18
CA PRO A 311 -2.87 -6.42 22.42
C PRO A 311 -3.96 -6.17 21.37
N ARG A 312 -4.86 -7.14 21.20
CA ARG A 312 -6.02 -7.03 20.33
C ARG A 312 -6.86 -5.80 20.70
N PRO A 313 -7.05 -4.82 19.79
CA PRO A 313 -7.90 -3.67 20.06
C PRO A 313 -9.38 -4.05 20.08
N ALA A 314 -10.20 -3.21 20.72
CA ALA A 314 -11.63 -3.46 20.91
C ALA A 314 -12.39 -3.70 19.60
N TYR A 315 -12.04 -2.99 18.52
CA TYR A 315 -12.69 -3.17 17.22
C TYR A 315 -12.42 -4.55 16.57
N GLN A 316 -11.37 -5.26 16.99
CA GLN A 316 -11.09 -6.63 16.55
C GLN A 316 -11.75 -7.71 17.44
N ASN A 317 -12.49 -7.33 18.50
CA ASN A 317 -13.20 -8.29 19.33
C ASN A 317 -14.28 -9.00 18.50
N GLY A 318 -14.34 -10.33 18.63
CA GLY A 318 -15.30 -11.17 17.89
C GLY A 318 -14.92 -11.48 16.45
N VAL A 319 -13.73 -11.06 15.99
CA VAL A 319 -13.19 -11.47 14.69
C VAL A 319 -12.57 -12.86 14.83
N GLY A 320 -13.08 -13.85 14.07
CA GLY A 320 -12.87 -15.28 14.34
C GLY A 320 -11.43 -15.76 14.31
N ARG A 321 -10.54 -15.15 13.50
CA ARG A 321 -9.13 -15.54 13.41
C ARG A 321 -8.19 -14.67 14.24
N VAL A 322 -8.68 -13.58 14.84
CA VAL A 322 -7.87 -12.70 15.68
C VAL A 322 -7.81 -13.26 17.11
N GLY A 323 -6.58 -13.55 17.55
CA GLY A 323 -6.30 -14.06 18.90
C GLY A 323 -6.28 -12.97 19.97
N ARG A 324 -5.27 -13.02 20.85
CA ARG A 324 -5.09 -12.04 21.94
C ARG A 324 -4.37 -10.77 21.50
N MET A 325 -3.65 -10.84 20.39
CA MET A 325 -2.81 -9.75 19.87
C MET A 325 -3.47 -9.12 18.66
N ARG A 326 -3.08 -7.89 18.34
CA ARG A 326 -3.48 -7.14 17.15
C ARG A 326 -3.21 -7.97 15.89
N GLY A 327 -4.22 -8.23 15.07
CA GLY A 327 -4.10 -8.87 13.76
C GLY A 327 -3.87 -7.84 12.65
N VAL A 328 -2.96 -8.12 11.74
CA VAL A 328 -2.55 -7.28 10.60
C VAL A 328 -2.51 -8.14 9.34
N PRO A 329 -2.91 -7.61 8.16
CA PRO A 329 -3.42 -6.28 7.88
C PRO A 329 -4.90 -6.13 8.27
N ASP A 330 -5.43 -4.90 8.19
CA ASP A 330 -6.87 -4.66 8.33
C ASP A 330 -7.60 -4.90 7.01
N VAL A 331 -7.00 -4.45 5.92
CA VAL A 331 -7.52 -4.43 4.55
C VAL A 331 -6.40 -4.73 3.56
N ALA A 332 -6.74 -4.93 2.28
CA ALA A 332 -5.73 -5.14 1.24
C ALA A 332 -6.15 -4.47 -0.08
N ALA A 333 -5.23 -4.36 -1.03
CA ALA A 333 -5.49 -4.02 -2.43
C ALA A 333 -4.33 -4.53 -3.29
N ASP A 334 -4.44 -4.38 -4.62
CA ASP A 334 -3.43 -4.87 -5.56
C ASP A 334 -2.01 -4.36 -5.24
N ALA A 335 -1.08 -5.28 -5.22
CA ALA A 335 0.33 -5.09 -4.89
C ALA A 335 1.27 -5.87 -5.81
N ASP A 336 0.71 -6.66 -6.73
CA ASP A 336 1.49 -7.54 -7.60
C ASP A 336 1.86 -6.81 -8.90
N ALA A 337 3.16 -6.66 -9.15
CA ALA A 337 3.66 -6.02 -10.37
C ALA A 337 3.07 -6.63 -11.66
N SER A 338 2.69 -7.91 -11.64
CA SER A 338 2.11 -8.59 -12.82
C SER A 338 0.64 -8.24 -13.07
N THR A 339 -0.03 -7.60 -12.10
CA THR A 339 -1.43 -7.15 -12.19
C THR A 339 -1.58 -5.64 -11.89
N ALA A 340 -0.48 -4.92 -11.92
CA ALA A 340 -0.32 -3.57 -11.44
C ALA A 340 -1.08 -2.50 -12.23
N MET A 341 -1.33 -1.37 -11.56
CA MET A 341 -1.64 -0.11 -12.24
C MET A 341 -0.40 0.42 -12.97
N ALA A 342 -0.60 0.94 -14.18
CA ALA A 342 0.45 1.63 -14.92
C ALA A 342 0.73 2.99 -14.31
N LEU A 343 1.97 3.23 -13.93
CA LEU A 343 2.53 4.52 -13.53
C LEU A 343 3.31 5.16 -14.69
N THR A 344 3.56 6.46 -14.62
CA THR A 344 4.45 7.16 -15.55
C THR A 344 5.70 7.64 -14.85
N PHE A 345 6.85 7.24 -15.34
CA PHE A 345 8.14 7.60 -14.81
C PHE A 345 9.07 8.12 -15.92
N ALA A 346 10.03 8.97 -15.57
CA ALA A 346 11.04 9.51 -16.48
C ALA A 346 10.44 10.12 -17.78
N GLY A 347 9.38 10.93 -17.63
CA GLY A 347 8.76 11.67 -18.75
C GLY A 347 7.82 10.83 -19.61
N GLY A 348 7.34 9.67 -19.12
CA GLY A 348 6.28 8.93 -19.80
C GLY A 348 6.52 7.45 -20.07
N ILE A 349 7.59 6.88 -19.54
CA ILE A 349 7.80 5.43 -19.52
C ILE A 349 6.75 4.84 -18.59
N LEU A 350 6.05 3.80 -19.04
CA LEU A 350 5.11 3.08 -18.18
C LEU A 350 5.85 2.11 -17.27
N TYR A 351 5.56 2.19 -15.99
CA TYR A 351 6.12 1.36 -14.95
C TYR A 351 5.01 0.68 -14.14
N PRO A 352 5.15 -0.57 -13.70
CA PRO A 352 4.13 -1.23 -12.88
C PRO A 352 4.22 -0.76 -11.43
N ALA A 353 3.09 -0.45 -10.81
CA ALA A 353 2.98 -0.30 -9.36
C ALA A 353 3.25 -1.65 -8.67
N GLN A 354 3.79 -1.66 -7.46
CA GLN A 354 4.04 -2.90 -6.74
C GLN A 354 4.18 -2.71 -5.23
N GLY A 355 4.08 -3.84 -4.52
CA GLY A 355 4.24 -3.86 -3.06
C GLY A 355 2.97 -3.42 -2.32
N THR A 356 2.98 -3.58 -1.03
CA THR A 356 1.95 -3.00 -0.16
C THR A 356 2.02 -1.47 -0.16
N SER A 357 3.09 -0.92 -0.76
CA SER A 357 3.24 0.49 -1.12
C SER A 357 2.13 0.95 -2.07
N ALA A 358 1.75 0.15 -3.08
CA ALA A 358 0.64 0.45 -4.00
C ALA A 358 -0.73 0.38 -3.30
N ALA A 359 -0.94 -0.58 -2.43
CA ALA A 359 -2.18 -0.76 -1.68
C ALA A 359 -2.47 0.40 -0.72
N THR A 360 -1.43 0.98 -0.14
CA THR A 360 -1.52 2.03 0.88
C THR A 360 -2.12 3.33 0.33
N PRO A 361 -1.61 3.96 -0.73
CA PRO A 361 -2.18 5.15 -1.33
C PRO A 361 -3.57 4.91 -1.93
N LEU A 362 -3.87 3.71 -2.42
CA LEU A 362 -5.22 3.35 -2.86
C LEU A 362 -6.22 3.47 -1.70
N TRP A 363 -5.91 2.88 -0.55
CA TRP A 363 -6.76 2.97 0.64
C TRP A 363 -6.82 4.39 1.22
N ALA A 364 -5.71 5.14 1.19
CA ALA A 364 -5.70 6.55 1.58
C ALA A 364 -6.64 7.37 0.71
N ALA A 365 -6.65 7.14 -0.60
CA ALA A 365 -7.55 7.78 -1.53
C ALA A 365 -9.03 7.38 -1.30
N VAL A 366 -9.31 6.10 -1.01
CA VAL A 366 -10.67 5.63 -0.65
C VAL A 366 -11.19 6.33 0.61
N VAL A 367 -10.34 6.53 1.61
CA VAL A 367 -10.70 7.31 2.81
C VAL A 367 -10.96 8.78 2.45
N ALA A 368 -10.13 9.42 1.62
CA ALA A 368 -10.35 10.79 1.17
C ALA A 368 -11.67 10.97 0.40
N LEU A 369 -12.08 9.95 -0.39
CA LEU A 369 -13.41 9.94 -1.01
C LEU A 369 -14.53 9.86 0.06
N ALA A 370 -14.31 9.08 1.12
CA ALA A 370 -15.28 8.93 2.21
C ALA A 370 -15.39 10.20 3.06
N ASP A 371 -14.28 10.90 3.30
CA ASP A 371 -14.25 12.18 3.99
C ASP A 371 -15.05 13.25 3.21
N GLN A 372 -14.86 13.32 1.89
CA GLN A 372 -15.69 14.21 1.05
C GLN A 372 -17.17 13.84 1.09
N ASP A 373 -17.52 12.56 0.99
CA ASP A 373 -18.93 12.10 1.00
C ASP A 373 -19.59 12.37 2.37
N ALA A 374 -18.82 12.28 3.46
CA ALA A 374 -19.25 12.61 4.82
C ALA A 374 -19.41 14.13 5.05
N GLY A 375 -18.68 14.96 4.30
CA GLY A 375 -18.57 16.39 4.51
C GLY A 375 -17.71 16.77 5.72
N HIS A 376 -16.95 15.82 6.26
CA HIS A 376 -16.00 16.02 7.36
C HIS A 376 -14.96 14.89 7.39
N ARG A 377 -13.82 15.12 8.01
CA ARG A 377 -12.77 14.12 8.19
C ARG A 377 -13.20 13.04 9.16
N LEU A 378 -13.08 11.77 8.74
CA LEU A 378 -13.49 10.60 9.52
C LEU A 378 -12.50 10.31 10.67
N GLY A 379 -11.20 10.57 10.45
CA GLY A 379 -10.16 10.29 11.42
C GLY A 379 -9.91 8.79 11.57
N PHE A 380 -9.88 8.28 12.80
CA PHE A 380 -9.62 6.87 13.08
C PHE A 380 -10.72 5.94 12.55
N VAL A 381 -10.53 5.37 11.35
CA VAL A 381 -11.57 4.63 10.61
C VAL A 381 -11.67 3.15 10.96
N ASN A 382 -10.69 2.53 11.62
CA ASN A 382 -10.68 1.09 11.87
C ASN A 382 -11.96 0.57 12.55
N PRO A 383 -12.54 1.22 13.58
CA PRO A 383 -13.79 0.75 14.17
C PRO A 383 -14.95 0.69 13.17
N ALA A 384 -15.05 1.67 12.26
CA ALA A 384 -16.07 1.72 11.23
C ALA A 384 -15.84 0.63 10.16
N ILE A 385 -14.62 0.44 9.68
CA ILE A 385 -14.22 -0.65 8.77
C ILE A 385 -14.66 -1.99 9.35
N TYR A 386 -14.28 -2.28 10.59
CA TYR A 386 -14.61 -3.54 11.26
C TYR A 386 -16.12 -3.72 11.54
N ALA A 387 -16.83 -2.64 11.81
CA ALA A 387 -18.29 -2.68 11.98
C ALA A 387 -19.00 -3.01 10.66
N ILE A 388 -18.58 -2.39 9.55
CA ILE A 388 -19.13 -2.66 8.20
C ILE A 388 -18.81 -4.10 7.79
N ALA A 389 -17.54 -4.54 7.98
CA ALA A 389 -17.08 -5.86 7.60
C ALA A 389 -17.75 -7.00 8.38
N ARG A 390 -18.15 -6.77 9.63
CA ARG A 390 -18.94 -7.75 10.42
C ARG A 390 -20.45 -7.67 10.17
N GLY A 391 -20.87 -6.68 9.41
CA GLY A 391 -22.30 -6.45 9.11
C GLY A 391 -22.76 -7.13 7.83
N PRO A 392 -24.07 -7.01 7.51
CA PRO A 392 -24.66 -7.63 6.33
C PRO A 392 -24.20 -7.00 5.01
N ALA A 393 -23.45 -5.90 5.07
CA ALA A 393 -22.92 -5.23 3.89
C ALA A 393 -21.55 -5.79 3.44
N TYR A 394 -20.91 -6.67 4.21
CA TYR A 394 -19.54 -7.13 3.98
C TYR A 394 -19.25 -7.48 2.53
N HIS A 395 -19.87 -8.49 1.98
CA HIS A 395 -19.65 -8.98 0.61
C HIS A 395 -20.07 -8.01 -0.51
N ARG A 396 -20.64 -6.87 -0.16
CA ARG A 396 -20.92 -5.79 -1.12
C ARG A 396 -19.90 -4.65 -0.99
N ALA A 397 -19.40 -4.42 0.22
CA ALA A 397 -18.47 -3.34 0.54
C ALA A 397 -17.00 -3.75 0.36
N PHE A 398 -16.72 -5.04 0.46
CA PHE A 398 -15.39 -5.61 0.30
C PHE A 398 -15.42 -6.80 -0.67
N HIS A 399 -14.31 -7.00 -1.35
CA HIS A 399 -13.99 -8.24 -2.05
C HIS A 399 -13.23 -9.13 -1.08
N ASP A 400 -13.87 -10.19 -0.60
CA ASP A 400 -13.29 -11.17 0.32
C ASP A 400 -12.26 -12.04 -0.41
N VAL A 401 -10.99 -11.89 -0.06
CA VAL A 401 -9.88 -12.63 -0.69
C VAL A 401 -9.68 -13.94 0.06
N THR A 402 -9.98 -15.06 -0.58
CA THR A 402 -10.03 -16.36 0.07
C THR A 402 -9.00 -17.37 -0.44
N THR A 403 -8.09 -16.96 -1.32
CA THR A 403 -7.10 -17.81 -1.96
C THR A 403 -5.69 -17.25 -1.82
N GLY A 404 -4.69 -18.13 -1.77
CA GLY A 404 -3.29 -17.79 -1.59
C GLY A 404 -2.87 -17.80 -0.13
N ASP A 405 -1.65 -17.45 0.11
CA ASP A 405 -1.02 -17.33 1.43
C ASP A 405 0.16 -16.35 1.37
N ASN A 406 0.70 -15.97 2.53
CA ASN A 406 1.85 -15.09 2.61
C ASN A 406 3.15 -15.78 3.03
N SER A 407 3.30 -17.06 2.66
CA SER A 407 4.57 -17.81 2.81
C SER A 407 5.64 -17.21 1.90
N VAL A 408 6.88 -17.20 2.36
CA VAL A 408 8.01 -16.70 1.57
C VAL A 408 9.22 -17.61 1.65
N PHE A 409 9.97 -17.69 0.56
CA PHE A 409 11.23 -18.39 0.49
C PHE A 409 12.38 -17.43 0.74
N TRP A 410 13.06 -17.55 1.91
CA TRP A 410 14.10 -16.60 2.32
C TRP A 410 15.17 -17.20 3.23
N PRO A 411 16.46 -16.93 3.03
CA PRO A 411 17.09 -16.79 1.70
C PRO A 411 17.22 -18.15 1.03
N THR A 412 17.10 -19.26 1.80
CA THR A 412 17.33 -20.65 1.37
C THR A 412 16.29 -21.64 1.88
N ARG A 413 15.24 -21.17 2.57
CA ARG A 413 14.18 -22.02 3.10
C ARG A 413 12.81 -21.35 3.00
N LEU A 414 11.78 -22.17 2.94
CA LEU A 414 10.39 -21.70 3.03
C LEU A 414 10.03 -21.35 4.48
N PHE A 415 9.47 -20.15 4.66
CA PHE A 415 8.77 -19.76 5.87
C PHE A 415 7.27 -19.84 5.61
N THR A 416 6.61 -20.82 6.19
CA THR A 416 5.17 -21.01 6.04
C THR A 416 4.41 -19.91 6.71
N GLY A 417 3.60 -19.23 5.93
CA GLY A 417 2.77 -18.09 6.31
C GLY A 417 1.36 -18.45 6.75
N TYR A 418 0.49 -17.48 6.57
CA TYR A 418 -0.94 -17.58 6.86
C TYR A 418 -1.71 -17.69 5.55
N THR A 419 -2.66 -18.63 5.50
CA THR A 419 -3.52 -18.83 4.34
C THR A 419 -4.71 -17.86 4.40
N ALA A 420 -5.02 -17.23 3.27
CA ALA A 420 -6.23 -16.48 3.07
C ALA A 420 -7.48 -17.37 3.24
N GLY A 421 -8.61 -16.78 3.58
CA GLY A 421 -9.85 -17.52 3.74
C GLY A 421 -11.02 -16.62 4.15
N PRO A 422 -12.25 -17.14 4.17
CA PRO A 422 -13.45 -16.32 4.34
C PRO A 422 -13.41 -15.39 5.55
N GLY A 423 -13.79 -14.15 5.35
CA GLY A 423 -13.75 -13.08 6.33
C GLY A 423 -12.33 -12.57 6.58
N TRP A 424 -12.08 -12.00 7.75
CA TRP A 424 -10.75 -11.49 8.09
C TRP A 424 -9.72 -12.62 8.21
N ASP A 425 -8.58 -12.45 7.56
CA ASP A 425 -7.41 -13.33 7.71
C ASP A 425 -6.10 -12.53 7.78
N PRO A 426 -5.00 -13.17 8.29
CA PRO A 426 -3.73 -12.47 8.48
C PRO A 426 -2.91 -12.23 7.20
N ALA A 427 -3.39 -12.64 6.02
CA ALA A 427 -2.71 -12.40 4.74
C ALA A 427 -3.28 -11.16 4.02
N THR A 428 -4.61 -10.96 4.10
CA THR A 428 -5.32 -9.93 3.32
C THR A 428 -6.33 -9.09 4.13
N GLY A 429 -6.41 -9.28 5.45
CA GLY A 429 -7.37 -8.56 6.28
C GLY A 429 -8.82 -8.87 5.86
N TRP A 430 -9.66 -7.84 5.76
CA TRP A 430 -11.03 -7.94 5.25
C TRP A 430 -11.12 -7.95 3.71
N GLY A 431 -9.97 -7.97 3.01
CA GLY A 431 -9.90 -7.92 1.56
C GLY A 431 -9.86 -6.49 1.00
N SER A 432 -10.14 -6.34 -0.31
CA SER A 432 -10.03 -5.09 -1.04
C SER A 432 -11.35 -4.32 -1.12
N PRO A 433 -11.34 -3.00 -1.43
CA PRO A 433 -12.54 -2.19 -1.34
C PRO A 433 -13.45 -2.34 -2.58
N ASN A 434 -14.77 -2.43 -2.37
CA ASN A 434 -15.73 -1.98 -3.34
C ASN A 434 -16.21 -0.57 -2.93
N ALA A 435 -15.50 0.44 -3.38
CA ALA A 435 -15.64 1.82 -2.93
C ALA A 435 -17.06 2.38 -3.16
N GLN A 436 -17.74 1.95 -4.22
CA GLN A 436 -19.12 2.37 -4.50
C GLN A 436 -20.08 2.12 -3.32
N VAL A 437 -19.81 1.05 -2.56
CA VAL A 437 -20.64 0.65 -1.40
C VAL A 437 -19.96 1.08 -0.10
N LEU A 438 -18.64 0.89 0.00
CA LEU A 438 -17.90 1.15 1.22
C LEU A 438 -17.87 2.64 1.59
N VAL A 439 -17.60 3.53 0.62
CA VAL A 439 -17.48 4.97 0.86
C VAL A 439 -18.75 5.56 1.50
N PRO A 440 -19.97 5.38 0.96
CA PRO A 440 -21.18 5.87 1.63
C PRO A 440 -21.41 5.25 3.01
N LEU A 441 -21.04 3.96 3.21
CA LEU A 441 -21.19 3.33 4.51
C LEU A 441 -20.25 3.93 5.55
N LEU A 442 -18.99 4.21 5.19
CA LEU A 442 -18.06 4.91 6.06
C LEU A 442 -18.55 6.31 6.42
N ALA A 443 -19.00 7.08 5.41
CA ALA A 443 -19.52 8.42 5.60
C ALA A 443 -20.73 8.47 6.57
N HIS A 444 -21.54 7.41 6.61
CA HIS A 444 -22.72 7.37 7.48
C HIS A 444 -22.44 6.86 8.89
N GLN A 445 -21.39 6.05 9.11
CA GLN A 445 -21.10 5.45 10.44
C GLN A 445 -20.38 6.40 11.40
N THR A 446 -19.71 7.42 10.89
CA THR A 446 -18.87 8.32 11.68
C THR A 446 -19.55 9.63 12.03
N ARG A 447 -20.83 9.62 12.45
CA ARG A 447 -21.42 10.83 13.01
C ARG A 447 -20.71 11.21 14.32
N PRO A 448 -20.40 12.52 14.55
CA PRO A 448 -19.68 12.96 15.73
C PRO A 448 -20.45 12.60 17.00
N GLY A 449 -19.92 11.71 17.81
CA GLY A 449 -20.55 11.35 19.07
C GLY A 449 -19.96 10.11 19.73
N GLY A 450 -18.68 10.08 19.99
CA GLY A 450 -18.13 9.05 20.86
C GLY A 450 -16.67 8.70 20.65
N ILE A 451 -15.79 9.45 21.26
CA ILE A 451 -14.48 8.94 21.63
C ILE A 451 -14.75 7.87 22.70
N VAL A 452 -14.70 6.62 22.31
CA VAL A 452 -14.70 5.51 23.28
C VAL A 452 -13.33 5.50 23.92
N HIS A 453 -13.24 6.04 25.14
CA HIS A 453 -12.09 5.84 26.02
C HIS A 453 -11.97 4.34 26.29
N SER A 454 -10.91 3.72 25.81
CA SER A 454 -10.47 2.38 26.20
C SER A 454 -9.21 2.47 27.02
#